data_153b59853a8333dde5e57055796f7821
#
_entry.id   153b59853a8333dde5e57055796f7821
#
_cell.length_a   1.000
_cell.length_b   1.000
_cell.length_c   1.000
_cell.angle_alpha   90.00
_cell.angle_beta   90.00
_cell.angle_gamma   90.00
#
_symmetry.space_group_name_H-M   'P 1'
#
loop_
_entity.id
_entity.type
_entity.pdbx_description
1 polymer ?
#
loop_
_entity_poly.entity_id
_entity_poly.type
_entity_poly.pdbx_seq_one_letter_code
_entity_poly.pdbx_strand_id
1 'polypeptide(L)'
;MFNIIRSLKFTQTFRYSRLQRSFGTNMIPQFCKQYYKKTGHKVAVILAANGGEPISAFLPSESKKYKDNENKHLYECMTTKYKAAIKYLDKKGYKIGRKLYVCAQGCQDVAIKTPTSKYIEMFTEVHSSLKKDLGITKGAIVETAYISGFLGFSSSDYSYPYFKRVQNIHKAQESLIKNNNDIILGSSFIYDRYIPDQSNYESNKFKTKIYLNSKGKKLPYDKALARARYVVCYPTKNSIHMTSSALCQIGNEVAVNLAKSF
;
A
#
# COMPACT_ATOMS: atom_id res chain seq x y z
N MET A 1 26.32 8.66 6.33
CA MET A 1 26.36 7.35 7.04
C MET A 1 24.93 7.05 7.49
N PHE A 2 24.23 6.11 6.81
CA PHE A 2 22.84 5.78 7.09
C PHE A 2 22.79 4.78 8.22
N ASN A 3 22.50 5.21 9.44
CA ASN A 3 22.13 4.29 10.52
C ASN A 3 20.68 3.84 10.27
N ILE A 4 20.53 2.75 9.52
CA ILE A 4 19.34 1.93 9.60
C ILE A 4 19.26 1.48 11.06
N ILE A 5 18.19 1.85 11.75
CA ILE A 5 17.91 1.32 13.08
C ILE A 5 17.73 -0.19 12.93
N ARG A 6 18.84 -0.93 13.04
CA ARG A 6 18.79 -2.38 13.16
C ARG A 6 18.02 -2.70 14.43
N SER A 7 16.88 -3.31 14.23
CA SER A 7 16.07 -4.04 15.21
C SER A 7 16.31 -3.63 16.68
N LEU A 8 15.43 -2.74 17.16
CA LEU A 8 15.22 -2.64 18.61
C LEU A 8 14.88 -4.06 19.11
N LYS A 9 15.81 -4.70 19.82
CA LYS A 9 15.52 -5.94 20.57
C LYS A 9 14.60 -5.55 21.72
N PHE A 10 13.30 -5.65 21.51
CA PHE A 10 12.35 -5.60 22.61
C PHE A 10 12.39 -6.94 23.33
N THR A 11 13.04 -6.97 24.48
CA THR A 11 13.06 -8.11 25.43
C THR A 11 11.80 -8.15 26.28
N GLN A 12 10.64 -7.78 25.76
CA GLN A 12 9.38 -8.12 26.36
C GLN A 12 8.64 -9.07 25.44
N THR A 13 8.40 -10.26 25.95
CA THR A 13 7.65 -11.37 25.38
C THR A 13 6.18 -11.01 25.20
N PHE A 14 5.90 -10.05 24.34
CA PHE A 14 4.58 -9.97 23.76
C PHE A 14 4.53 -10.95 22.59
N ARG A 15 3.59 -11.88 22.60
CA ARG A 15 3.31 -12.84 21.51
C ARG A 15 2.84 -12.17 20.22
N TYR A 16 3.20 -10.92 19.96
CA TYR A 16 2.88 -10.09 18.79
C TYR A 16 3.98 -10.10 17.73
N SER A 17 4.58 -11.28 17.51
CA SER A 17 5.66 -11.47 16.53
C SER A 17 5.20 -11.43 15.07
N ARG A 18 3.94 -11.07 14.77
CA ARG A 18 3.37 -11.18 13.42
C ARG A 18 3.49 -9.94 12.56
N LEU A 19 3.93 -8.79 13.07
CA LEU A 19 4.28 -7.69 12.17
C LEU A 19 5.54 -8.10 11.40
N GLN A 20 5.38 -8.41 10.14
CA GLN A 20 6.44 -8.95 9.30
C GLN A 20 7.65 -8.02 9.28
N ARG A 21 8.82 -8.57 9.55
CA ARG A 21 10.08 -7.95 9.19
C ARG A 21 10.15 -7.96 7.67
N SER A 22 10.48 -6.83 7.08
CA SER A 22 10.76 -6.77 5.65
C SER A 22 12.04 -7.55 5.35
N PHE A 23 11.90 -8.82 5.03
CA PHE A 23 12.97 -9.61 4.45
C PHE A 23 12.84 -9.49 2.92
N GLY A 24 13.84 -8.90 2.28
CA GLY A 24 13.89 -8.77 0.84
C GLY A 24 13.63 -7.35 0.33
N THR A 25 13.26 -7.24 -0.92
CA THR A 25 13.06 -5.97 -1.61
C THR A 25 11.77 -5.30 -1.16
N ASN A 26 11.85 -4.01 -0.86
CA ASN A 26 10.70 -3.19 -0.50
C ASN A 26 10.89 -1.74 -0.99
N MET A 27 9.84 -0.94 -0.93
CA MET A 27 9.87 0.45 -1.42
C MET A 27 10.59 1.43 -0.48
N ILE A 28 10.85 1.06 0.77
CA ILE A 28 11.31 1.96 1.84
C ILE A 28 12.65 2.62 1.55
N PRO A 29 13.72 1.91 1.14
CA PRO A 29 15.01 2.54 0.87
C PRO A 29 14.91 3.63 -0.20
N GLN A 30 14.17 3.36 -1.28
CA GLN A 30 14.01 4.32 -2.37
C GLN A 30 13.12 5.50 -1.96
N PHE A 31 12.06 5.25 -1.19
CA PHE A 31 11.25 6.29 -0.58
C PHE A 31 12.11 7.23 0.28
N CYS A 32 12.88 6.69 1.23
CA CYS A 32 13.72 7.48 2.12
C CYS A 32 14.76 8.33 1.36
N LYS A 33 15.44 7.73 0.39
CA LYS A 33 16.41 8.42 -0.47
C LYS A 33 15.77 9.58 -1.22
N GLN A 34 14.64 9.34 -1.86
CA GLN A 34 13.98 10.33 -2.70
C GLN A 34 13.32 11.43 -1.86
N TYR A 35 12.71 11.09 -0.72
CA TYR A 35 12.11 12.06 0.19
C TYR A 35 13.17 12.99 0.77
N TYR A 36 14.32 12.45 1.23
CA TYR A 36 15.46 13.24 1.68
C TYR A 36 15.98 14.17 0.58
N LYS A 37 16.14 13.65 -0.65
CA LYS A 37 16.56 14.47 -1.81
C LYS A 37 15.62 15.64 -2.07
N LYS A 38 14.32 15.48 -1.87
CA LYS A 38 13.31 16.52 -2.14
C LYS A 38 13.14 17.52 -1.00
N THR A 39 13.36 17.11 0.25
CA THR A 39 12.99 17.89 1.42
C THR A 39 14.16 18.27 2.33
N GLY A 40 15.32 17.62 2.19
CA GLY A 40 16.44 17.75 3.13
C GLY A 40 16.20 17.07 4.50
N HIS A 41 15.00 16.52 4.75
CA HIS A 41 14.65 15.93 6.04
C HIS A 41 15.06 14.45 6.13
N LYS A 42 15.72 14.10 7.24
CA LYS A 42 15.98 12.69 7.57
C LYS A 42 14.65 11.97 7.83
N VAL A 43 14.58 10.68 7.45
CA VAL A 43 13.38 9.87 7.57
C VAL A 43 13.63 8.72 8.53
N ALA A 44 12.75 8.57 9.52
CA ALA A 44 12.63 7.37 10.32
C ALA A 44 11.39 6.60 9.86
N VAL A 45 11.53 5.32 9.57
CA VAL A 45 10.42 4.47 9.10
C VAL A 45 10.08 3.42 10.15
N ILE A 46 8.81 3.35 10.48
CA ILE A 46 8.24 2.35 11.37
C ILE A 46 7.38 1.42 10.53
N LEU A 47 7.87 0.21 10.28
CA LEU A 47 7.13 -0.77 9.50
C LEU A 47 6.05 -1.42 10.38
N ALA A 48 4.79 -1.22 9.98
CA ALA A 48 3.61 -1.75 10.62
C ALA A 48 2.70 -2.37 9.55
N ALA A 49 3.20 -3.42 8.88
CA ALA A 49 2.48 -4.15 7.85
C ALA A 49 2.22 -5.58 8.28
N ASN A 50 1.05 -6.09 7.94
CA ASN A 50 0.71 -7.50 8.00
C ASN A 50 0.10 -7.92 6.65
N GLY A 51 0.62 -8.99 6.06
CA GLY A 51 0.16 -9.45 4.74
C GLY A 51 -1.19 -10.14 4.83
N GLY A 52 -2.04 -9.97 3.79
CA GLY A 52 -3.32 -10.68 3.70
C GLY A 52 -4.43 -10.13 4.58
N GLU A 53 -4.30 -8.95 5.14
CA GLU A 53 -5.30 -8.40 6.04
C GLU A 53 -6.24 -7.39 5.35
N PRO A 54 -7.56 -7.44 5.64
CA PRO A 54 -8.50 -6.42 5.23
C PRO A 54 -8.35 -5.15 6.06
N ILE A 55 -8.94 -4.05 5.58
CA ILE A 55 -8.91 -2.78 6.33
C ILE A 55 -9.54 -2.91 7.73
N SER A 56 -10.53 -3.77 7.90
CA SER A 56 -11.19 -4.02 9.19
C SER A 56 -10.25 -4.52 10.28
N ALA A 57 -9.16 -5.22 9.92
CA ALA A 57 -8.18 -5.72 10.88
C ALA A 57 -7.28 -4.60 11.46
N PHE A 58 -7.30 -3.42 10.85
CA PHE A 58 -6.56 -2.24 11.31
C PHE A 58 -7.44 -1.25 12.09
N LEU A 59 -8.70 -1.57 12.36
CA LEU A 59 -9.54 -0.76 13.22
C LEU A 59 -9.08 -0.88 14.69
N PRO A 60 -9.24 0.16 15.51
CA PRO A 60 -9.09 0.06 16.95
C PRO A 60 -9.99 -1.04 17.52
N SER A 61 -9.53 -1.76 18.53
CA SER A 61 -10.28 -2.89 19.13
C SER A 61 -11.63 -2.48 19.74
N GLU A 62 -11.76 -1.20 20.16
CA GLU A 62 -13.01 -0.63 20.65
C GLU A 62 -14.02 -0.28 19.55
N SER A 63 -13.62 -0.35 18.28
CA SER A 63 -14.53 -0.09 17.16
C SER A 63 -15.64 -1.14 17.09
N LYS A 64 -16.89 -0.71 16.96
CA LYS A 64 -18.04 -1.60 16.72
C LYS A 64 -17.95 -2.37 15.38
N LYS A 65 -17.08 -1.94 14.49
CA LYS A 65 -16.83 -2.54 13.17
C LYS A 65 -15.64 -3.50 13.18
N TYR A 66 -14.92 -3.54 14.29
CA TYR A 66 -13.76 -4.39 14.45
C TYR A 66 -14.13 -5.88 14.33
N LYS A 67 -13.41 -6.58 13.50
CA LYS A 67 -13.53 -8.02 13.31
C LYS A 67 -12.13 -8.63 13.24
N ASP A 68 -11.60 -8.95 14.40
CA ASP A 68 -10.35 -9.67 14.52
C ASP A 68 -10.60 -11.11 14.93
N ASN A 69 -10.82 -11.97 13.95
CA ASN A 69 -11.07 -13.39 14.18
C ASN A 69 -9.86 -14.14 14.76
N GLU A 70 -8.67 -13.52 14.75
CA GLU A 70 -7.42 -14.12 15.21
C GLU A 70 -6.75 -13.34 16.36
N ASN A 71 -7.45 -12.40 16.98
CA ASN A 71 -6.92 -11.55 18.07
C ASN A 71 -5.56 -10.89 17.72
N LYS A 72 -5.42 -10.39 16.51
CA LYS A 72 -4.16 -9.79 16.01
C LYS A 72 -3.89 -8.42 16.59
N HIS A 73 -4.94 -7.68 16.93
CA HIS A 73 -4.86 -6.32 17.48
C HIS A 73 -3.86 -5.43 16.70
N LEU A 74 -3.98 -5.40 15.35
CA LEU A 74 -2.98 -4.78 14.50
C LEU A 74 -2.87 -3.27 14.73
N TYR A 75 -3.97 -2.61 15.06
CA TYR A 75 -3.97 -1.20 15.38
C TYR A 75 -3.16 -0.92 16.64
N GLU A 76 -3.40 -1.67 17.71
CA GLU A 76 -2.71 -1.54 18.99
C GLU A 76 -1.23 -1.90 18.85
N CYS A 77 -0.90 -2.95 18.10
CA CYS A 77 0.48 -3.30 17.77
C CYS A 77 1.21 -2.18 17.04
N MET A 78 0.56 -1.59 16.03
CA MET A 78 1.11 -0.48 15.24
C MET A 78 1.33 0.76 16.11
N THR A 79 0.33 1.16 16.88
CA THR A 79 0.38 2.37 17.72
C THR A 79 1.40 2.22 18.84
N THR A 80 1.48 1.05 19.49
CA THR A 80 2.50 0.75 20.51
C THR A 80 3.91 0.84 19.94
N LYS A 81 4.14 0.22 18.78
CA LYS A 81 5.43 0.27 18.08
C LYS A 81 5.81 1.69 17.70
N TYR A 82 4.85 2.46 17.21
CA TYR A 82 5.06 3.86 16.85
C TYR A 82 5.43 4.71 18.06
N LYS A 83 4.65 4.64 19.14
CA LYS A 83 4.91 5.39 20.39
C LYS A 83 6.29 5.05 20.98
N ALA A 84 6.67 3.78 20.97
CA ALA A 84 7.99 3.35 21.43
C ALA A 84 9.14 3.92 20.55
N ALA A 85 8.96 3.94 19.23
CA ALA A 85 9.95 4.51 18.32
C ALA A 85 10.09 6.04 18.51
N ILE A 86 8.99 6.77 18.66
CA ILE A 86 9.02 8.21 18.94
C ILE A 86 9.73 8.49 20.25
N LYS A 87 9.38 7.76 21.33
CA LYS A 87 10.07 7.90 22.64
C LYS A 87 11.58 7.63 22.55
N TYR A 88 11.99 6.63 21.74
CA TYR A 88 13.41 6.37 21.52
C TYR A 88 14.11 7.50 20.78
N LEU A 89 13.49 8.02 19.72
CA LEU A 89 14.07 9.12 18.94
C LEU A 89 14.21 10.40 19.78
N ASP A 90 13.19 10.71 20.56
CA ASP A 90 13.21 11.85 21.49
C ASP A 90 14.32 11.70 22.53
N LYS A 91 14.47 10.54 23.19
CA LYS A 91 15.59 10.23 24.10
C LYS A 91 16.97 10.38 23.45
N LYS A 92 17.05 10.22 22.12
CA LYS A 92 18.29 10.43 21.34
C LYS A 92 18.48 11.88 20.88
N GLY A 93 17.62 12.79 21.30
CA GLY A 93 17.70 14.21 20.95
C GLY A 93 17.26 14.54 19.52
N TYR A 94 16.54 13.65 18.85
CA TYR A 94 15.98 13.95 17.53
C TYR A 94 14.73 14.80 17.65
N LYS A 95 14.71 15.94 16.99
CA LYS A 95 13.50 16.75 16.87
C LYS A 95 12.57 16.11 15.84
N ILE A 96 11.38 15.68 16.30
CA ILE A 96 10.38 15.06 15.44
C ILE A 96 9.60 16.15 14.71
N GLY A 97 9.64 16.11 13.38
CA GLY A 97 8.89 16.99 12.51
C GLY A 97 7.57 16.39 12.07
N ARG A 98 7.41 16.18 10.76
CA ARG A 98 6.19 15.62 10.15
C ARG A 98 5.99 14.17 10.51
N LYS A 99 4.75 13.82 10.87
CA LYS A 99 4.32 12.46 11.17
C LYS A 99 3.35 12.00 10.08
N LEU A 100 3.76 11.02 9.31
CA LEU A 100 3.09 10.58 8.09
C LEU A 100 2.84 9.08 8.12
N TYR A 101 1.84 8.60 7.37
CA TYR A 101 1.77 7.19 7.05
C TYR A 101 1.67 6.97 5.53
N VAL A 102 2.08 5.78 5.10
CA VAL A 102 1.88 5.28 3.74
C VAL A 102 1.09 3.98 3.86
N CYS A 103 -0.05 3.93 3.20
CA CYS A 103 -0.95 2.80 3.19
C CYS A 103 -0.95 2.14 1.81
N ALA A 104 -0.46 0.91 1.74
CA ALA A 104 -0.53 0.04 0.57
C ALA A 104 -1.45 -1.16 0.90
N GLN A 105 -2.73 -0.89 1.12
CA GLN A 105 -3.74 -1.84 1.57
C GLN A 105 -4.92 -1.84 0.60
N GLY A 106 -5.68 -2.94 0.53
CA GLY A 106 -6.88 -3.09 -0.30
C GLY A 106 -6.95 -4.43 -1.03
N CYS A 107 -5.83 -5.13 -1.26
CA CYS A 107 -5.84 -6.41 -1.98
C CYS A 107 -6.72 -7.47 -1.30
N GLN A 108 -6.68 -7.56 0.02
CA GLN A 108 -7.54 -8.50 0.75
C GLN A 108 -9.00 -8.07 0.70
N ASP A 109 -9.29 -6.76 0.72
CA ASP A 109 -10.65 -6.24 0.58
C ASP A 109 -11.24 -6.54 -0.81
N VAL A 110 -10.43 -6.52 -1.87
CA VAL A 110 -10.82 -7.02 -3.20
C VAL A 110 -11.20 -8.50 -3.12
N ALA A 111 -10.36 -9.32 -2.47
CA ALA A 111 -10.57 -10.77 -2.35
C ALA A 111 -11.87 -11.11 -1.60
N ILE A 112 -12.13 -10.47 -0.46
CA ILE A 112 -13.32 -10.71 0.37
C ILE A 112 -14.54 -9.89 -0.06
N LYS A 113 -14.45 -9.13 -1.16
CA LYS A 113 -15.55 -8.34 -1.74
C LYS A 113 -16.06 -7.23 -0.83
N THR A 114 -15.19 -6.55 -0.10
CA THR A 114 -15.57 -5.43 0.75
C THR A 114 -16.30 -4.37 -0.08
N PRO A 115 -17.53 -3.96 0.32
CA PRO A 115 -18.25 -2.90 -0.38
C PRO A 115 -17.50 -1.56 -0.30
N THR A 116 -17.57 -0.76 -1.38
CA THR A 116 -16.92 0.57 -1.48
C THR A 116 -17.22 1.45 -0.26
N SER A 117 -18.49 1.58 0.12
CA SER A 117 -18.91 2.40 1.26
C SER A 117 -18.32 1.90 2.58
N LYS A 118 -18.28 0.58 2.79
CA LYS A 118 -17.71 -0.02 4.00
C LYS A 118 -16.20 0.16 4.07
N TYR A 119 -15.50 0.05 2.95
CA TYR A 119 -14.07 0.34 2.90
C TYR A 119 -13.79 1.81 3.27
N ILE A 120 -14.53 2.76 2.68
CA ILE A 120 -14.40 4.19 3.00
C ILE A 120 -14.64 4.44 4.48
N GLU A 121 -15.73 3.89 5.03
CA GLU A 121 -16.11 4.06 6.43
C GLU A 121 -15.01 3.56 7.38
N MET A 122 -14.51 2.34 7.16
CA MET A 122 -13.45 1.74 7.99
C MET A 122 -12.11 2.46 7.84
N PHE A 123 -11.73 2.81 6.61
CA PHE A 123 -10.50 3.55 6.37
C PHE A 123 -10.52 4.94 7.04
N THR A 124 -11.64 5.65 6.96
CA THR A 124 -11.82 6.95 7.61
C THR A 124 -11.68 6.85 9.13
N GLU A 125 -12.22 5.78 9.73
CA GLU A 125 -12.06 5.52 11.16
C GLU A 125 -10.60 5.26 11.54
N VAL A 126 -9.90 4.40 10.79
CA VAL A 126 -8.46 4.15 10.99
C VAL A 126 -7.67 5.45 10.87
N HIS A 127 -7.91 6.23 9.82
CA HIS A 127 -7.24 7.52 9.60
C HIS A 127 -7.45 8.50 10.76
N SER A 128 -8.70 8.67 11.18
CA SER A 128 -9.06 9.57 12.29
C SER A 128 -8.43 9.13 13.62
N SER A 129 -8.40 7.82 13.87
CA SER A 129 -7.75 7.25 15.06
C SER A 129 -6.23 7.45 15.03
N LEU A 130 -5.59 7.27 13.89
CA LEU A 130 -4.15 7.54 13.74
C LEU A 130 -3.81 9.01 13.98
N LYS A 131 -4.63 9.93 13.50
CA LYS A 131 -4.48 11.38 13.78
C LYS A 131 -4.59 11.66 15.26
N LYS A 132 -5.64 11.14 15.90
CA LYS A 132 -5.91 11.33 17.33
C LYS A 132 -4.78 10.75 18.20
N ASP A 133 -4.39 9.50 17.97
CA ASP A 133 -3.55 8.74 18.89
C ASP A 133 -2.04 8.96 18.67
N LEU A 134 -1.65 9.29 17.44
CA LEU A 134 -0.25 9.40 17.03
C LEU A 134 0.14 10.80 16.53
N GLY A 135 -0.83 11.69 16.36
CA GLY A 135 -0.60 13.02 15.80
C GLY A 135 -0.14 12.98 14.34
N ILE A 136 -0.64 12.02 13.58
CA ILE A 136 -0.38 11.95 12.14
C ILE A 136 -0.93 13.21 11.46
N THR A 137 -0.13 13.82 10.61
CA THR A 137 -0.50 15.04 9.89
C THR A 137 -0.98 14.79 8.48
N LYS A 138 -0.52 13.69 7.86
CA LYS A 138 -0.90 13.33 6.50
C LYS A 138 -0.74 11.84 6.21
N GLY A 139 -1.65 11.29 5.39
CA GLY A 139 -1.60 9.94 4.87
C GLY A 139 -1.38 9.91 3.35
N ALA A 140 -0.68 8.91 2.85
CA ALA A 140 -0.55 8.64 1.43
C ALA A 140 -1.08 7.25 1.10
N ILE A 141 -1.97 7.14 0.13
CA ILE A 141 -2.51 5.88 -0.36
C ILE A 141 -1.71 5.44 -1.59
N VAL A 142 -1.21 4.22 -1.56
CA VAL A 142 -0.77 3.50 -2.76
C VAL A 142 -1.98 2.75 -3.28
N GLU A 143 -2.48 3.15 -4.44
CA GLU A 143 -3.66 2.55 -5.04
C GLU A 143 -3.46 1.06 -5.29
N THR A 144 -4.48 0.29 -4.95
CA THR A 144 -4.39 -1.16 -5.04
C THR A 144 -4.82 -1.66 -6.41
N ALA A 145 -4.04 -2.59 -6.93
CA ALA A 145 -4.50 -3.50 -7.95
C ALA A 145 -4.11 -4.91 -7.51
N TYR A 146 -5.01 -5.85 -7.60
CA TYR A 146 -4.73 -7.21 -7.19
C TYR A 146 -3.92 -7.92 -8.27
N ILE A 147 -2.65 -8.13 -7.98
CA ILE A 147 -1.69 -8.63 -8.96
C ILE A 147 -1.70 -10.17 -9.03
N SER A 148 -2.14 -10.85 -7.97
CA SER A 148 -2.14 -12.33 -7.92
C SER A 148 -2.96 -12.96 -9.04
N GLY A 149 -3.99 -12.27 -9.52
CA GLY A 149 -4.73 -12.66 -10.69
C GLY A 149 -3.90 -12.81 -11.97
N PHE A 150 -2.76 -12.14 -12.09
CA PHE A 150 -1.90 -12.25 -13.27
C PHE A 150 -1.07 -13.54 -13.33
N LEU A 151 -1.01 -14.33 -12.26
CA LEU A 151 0.09 -15.26 -12.09
C LEU A 151 -0.28 -16.73 -12.01
N GLY A 152 -1.50 -17.12 -12.31
CA GLY A 152 -1.75 -18.55 -12.47
C GLY A 152 -2.92 -19.16 -11.71
N PHE A 153 -3.86 -18.38 -11.24
CA PHE A 153 -5.19 -18.91 -10.93
C PHE A 153 -5.91 -19.22 -12.25
N SER A 154 -6.76 -20.22 -12.23
CA SER A 154 -7.51 -20.67 -13.41
C SER A 154 -8.24 -19.51 -14.11
N SER A 155 -8.44 -19.61 -15.41
CA SER A 155 -9.15 -18.63 -16.23
C SER A 155 -10.54 -18.20 -15.69
N SER A 156 -11.11 -18.95 -14.76
CA SER A 156 -12.36 -18.64 -14.06
C SER A 156 -12.24 -17.48 -13.05
N ASP A 157 -11.05 -17.20 -12.54
CA ASP A 157 -10.84 -16.14 -11.53
C ASP A 157 -10.67 -14.75 -12.14
N TYR A 158 -10.51 -14.66 -13.47
CA TYR A 158 -10.38 -13.39 -14.23
C TYR A 158 -11.71 -12.87 -14.75
N SER A 159 -12.80 -13.35 -14.20
CA SER A 159 -14.11 -12.93 -14.63
C SER A 159 -14.35 -11.44 -14.39
N TYR A 160 -15.21 -10.83 -15.20
CA TYR A 160 -15.71 -9.47 -15.04
C TYR A 160 -16.06 -9.10 -13.58
N PRO A 161 -16.60 -9.99 -12.72
CA PRO A 161 -16.82 -9.74 -11.31
C PRO A 161 -15.55 -9.39 -10.53
N TYR A 162 -14.40 -9.97 -10.86
CA TYR A 162 -13.15 -9.70 -10.18
C TYR A 162 -12.62 -8.30 -10.51
N PHE A 163 -12.60 -7.94 -11.78
CA PHE A 163 -12.22 -6.59 -12.23
C PHE A 163 -13.08 -5.52 -11.55
N LYS A 164 -14.38 -5.75 -11.46
CA LYS A 164 -15.30 -4.83 -10.78
C LYS A 164 -14.97 -4.66 -9.30
N ARG A 165 -14.49 -5.70 -8.61
CA ARG A 165 -14.05 -5.60 -7.21
C ARG A 165 -12.82 -4.72 -7.05
N VAL A 166 -11.83 -4.88 -7.94
CA VAL A 166 -10.65 -3.99 -7.96
C VAL A 166 -11.09 -2.54 -8.17
N GLN A 167 -11.97 -2.30 -9.14
CA GLN A 167 -12.51 -0.96 -9.38
C GLN A 167 -13.29 -0.40 -8.19
N ASN A 168 -14.00 -1.22 -7.44
CA ASN A 168 -14.75 -0.77 -6.26
C ASN A 168 -13.79 -0.28 -5.15
N ILE A 169 -12.72 -0.99 -4.88
CA ILE A 169 -11.71 -0.55 -3.91
C ILE A 169 -10.94 0.67 -4.43
N HIS A 170 -10.59 0.69 -5.70
CA HIS A 170 -9.94 1.85 -6.31
C HIS A 170 -10.83 3.11 -6.19
N LYS A 171 -12.12 3.05 -6.53
CA LYS A 171 -13.08 4.14 -6.34
C LYS A 171 -13.18 4.59 -4.89
N ALA A 172 -13.09 3.65 -3.94
CA ALA A 172 -13.06 3.99 -2.53
C ALA A 172 -11.80 4.79 -2.17
N GLN A 173 -10.64 4.38 -2.67
CA GLN A 173 -9.36 5.07 -2.47
C GLN A 173 -9.36 6.46 -3.13
N GLU A 174 -9.86 6.59 -4.36
CA GLU A 174 -10.05 7.90 -5.02
C GLU A 174 -10.98 8.82 -4.23
N SER A 175 -12.09 8.28 -3.71
CA SER A 175 -13.04 9.04 -2.88
C SER A 175 -12.39 9.53 -1.58
N LEU A 176 -11.60 8.69 -0.93
CA LEU A 176 -10.85 9.06 0.28
C LEU A 176 -9.85 10.19 -0.01
N ILE A 177 -9.12 10.11 -1.11
CA ILE A 177 -8.15 11.14 -1.53
C ILE A 177 -8.88 12.46 -1.86
N LYS A 178 -9.99 12.37 -2.59
CA LYS A 178 -10.75 13.56 -3.02
C LYS A 178 -11.40 14.31 -1.85
N ASN A 179 -11.90 13.57 -0.86
CA ASN A 179 -12.75 14.14 0.20
C ASN A 179 -11.99 14.43 1.50
N ASN A 180 -10.67 14.21 1.55
CA ASN A 180 -9.84 14.49 2.71
C ASN A 180 -8.59 15.26 2.32
N ASN A 181 -8.41 16.46 2.88
CA ASN A 181 -7.26 17.31 2.57
C ASN A 181 -5.92 16.78 3.10
N ASP A 182 -5.96 15.83 4.00
CA ASP A 182 -4.80 15.20 4.64
C ASP A 182 -4.57 13.75 4.20
N ILE A 183 -5.30 13.30 3.19
CA ILE A 183 -5.04 12.04 2.47
C ILE A 183 -4.68 12.38 1.03
N ILE A 184 -3.54 11.89 0.56
CA ILE A 184 -3.09 12.14 -0.81
C ILE A 184 -2.90 10.85 -1.59
N LEU A 185 -2.87 10.96 -2.92
CA LEU A 185 -2.38 9.90 -3.78
C LEU A 185 -0.87 9.74 -3.55
N GLY A 186 -0.48 8.59 -3.00
CA GLY A 186 0.91 8.20 -2.85
C GLY A 186 1.48 7.69 -4.17
N SER A 187 0.83 6.70 -4.76
CA SER A 187 1.22 6.12 -6.06
C SER A 187 0.05 5.42 -6.72
N SER A 188 -0.13 5.64 -8.03
CA SER A 188 -1.03 4.88 -8.90
C SER A 188 -0.30 3.77 -9.68
N PHE A 189 1.00 3.60 -9.46
CA PHE A 189 1.87 2.75 -10.28
C PHE A 189 1.33 1.34 -10.51
N ILE A 190 0.80 0.70 -9.48
CA ILE A 190 0.26 -0.66 -9.59
C ILE A 190 -1.04 -0.66 -10.38
N TYR A 191 -1.94 0.28 -10.08
CA TYR A 191 -3.24 0.37 -10.72
C TYR A 191 -3.12 0.73 -12.20
N ASP A 192 -2.26 1.67 -12.56
CA ASP A 192 -2.02 2.08 -13.95
C ASP A 192 -1.50 0.94 -14.84
N ARG A 193 -0.99 -0.12 -14.23
CA ARG A 193 -0.44 -1.29 -14.94
C ARG A 193 -1.30 -2.53 -14.81
N TYR A 194 -2.44 -2.38 -14.17
CA TYR A 194 -3.42 -3.45 -14.07
C TYR A 194 -4.07 -3.68 -15.44
N ILE A 195 -4.05 -4.92 -15.94
CA ILE A 195 -4.78 -5.31 -17.15
C ILE A 195 -6.06 -6.03 -16.72
N PRO A 196 -7.24 -5.55 -17.15
CA PRO A 196 -8.50 -6.27 -16.98
C PRO A 196 -8.50 -7.57 -17.79
N ASP A 197 -9.59 -8.31 -17.70
CA ASP A 197 -9.82 -9.46 -18.57
C ASP A 197 -9.79 -9.06 -20.07
N GLN A 198 -9.66 -10.06 -20.93
CA GLN A 198 -9.52 -9.85 -22.37
C GLN A 198 -10.65 -9.01 -22.97
N SER A 199 -11.89 -9.21 -22.52
CA SER A 199 -13.05 -8.47 -23.03
C SER A 199 -12.98 -6.97 -22.77
N ASN A 200 -12.55 -6.57 -21.58
CA ASN A 200 -12.33 -5.17 -21.22
C ASN A 200 -11.14 -4.57 -21.97
N TYR A 201 -10.09 -5.35 -22.17
CA TYR A 201 -8.94 -4.92 -22.95
C TYR A 201 -9.30 -4.67 -24.40
N GLU A 202 -10.03 -5.58 -25.05
CA GLU A 202 -10.49 -5.48 -26.44
C GLU A 202 -11.49 -4.33 -26.63
N SER A 203 -12.36 -4.06 -25.67
CA SER A 203 -13.31 -2.94 -25.72
C SER A 203 -12.68 -1.55 -25.60
N ASN A 204 -11.36 -1.43 -25.53
CA ASN A 204 -10.63 -0.15 -25.33
C ASN A 204 -11.02 0.64 -24.08
N LYS A 205 -11.69 0.04 -23.11
CA LYS A 205 -12.00 0.68 -21.82
C LYS A 205 -10.75 0.88 -20.94
N PHE A 206 -9.64 0.28 -21.34
CA PHE A 206 -8.39 0.34 -20.62
C PHE A 206 -7.29 0.96 -21.50
N LYS A 207 -6.80 2.16 -21.12
CA LYS A 207 -5.80 2.91 -21.89
C LYS A 207 -4.66 3.35 -20.96
N THR A 208 -3.64 2.54 -20.82
CA THR A 208 -2.41 2.99 -20.18
C THR A 208 -1.22 2.87 -21.13
N LYS A 209 -0.26 3.80 -21.01
CA LYS A 209 0.91 3.87 -21.88
C LYS A 209 1.74 2.57 -21.90
N ILE A 210 1.68 1.80 -20.83
CA ILE A 210 2.44 0.55 -20.73
C ILE A 210 1.99 -0.51 -21.75
N TYR A 211 0.76 -0.42 -22.23
CA TYR A 211 0.18 -1.36 -23.20
C TYR A 211 0.26 -0.87 -24.65
N LEU A 212 0.98 0.22 -24.86
CA LEU A 212 1.24 0.75 -26.18
C LEU A 212 2.62 0.34 -26.66
N ASN A 213 2.76 0.09 -27.96
CA ASN A 213 4.08 -0.08 -28.59
C ASN A 213 4.79 1.28 -28.75
N SER A 214 6.01 1.28 -29.28
CA SER A 214 6.80 2.49 -29.53
C SER A 214 6.16 3.47 -30.49
N LYS A 215 5.19 3.03 -31.31
CA LYS A 215 4.41 3.87 -32.24
C LYS A 215 3.07 4.33 -31.64
N GLY A 216 2.84 4.13 -30.34
CA GLY A 216 1.58 4.49 -29.66
C GLY A 216 0.39 3.60 -30.00
N LYS A 217 0.58 2.48 -30.72
CA LYS A 217 -0.48 1.52 -31.02
C LYS A 217 -0.63 0.52 -29.89
N LYS A 218 -1.86 0.14 -29.58
CA LYS A 218 -2.21 -0.87 -28.57
C LYS A 218 -1.54 -2.21 -28.89
N LEU A 219 -0.92 -2.81 -27.89
CA LEU A 219 -0.35 -4.17 -28.02
C LEU A 219 -1.48 -5.21 -28.08
N PRO A 220 -1.28 -6.35 -28.75
CA PRO A 220 -2.14 -7.53 -28.56
C PRO A 220 -2.21 -7.91 -27.07
N TYR A 221 -3.34 -8.47 -26.64
CA TYR A 221 -3.61 -8.75 -25.22
C TYR A 221 -2.53 -9.61 -24.54
N ASP A 222 -2.12 -10.71 -25.19
CA ASP A 222 -1.06 -11.61 -24.72
C ASP A 222 0.28 -10.88 -24.49
N LYS A 223 0.66 -10.01 -25.42
CA LYS A 223 1.89 -9.18 -25.31
C LYS A 223 1.78 -8.11 -24.25
N ALA A 224 0.61 -7.47 -24.14
CA ALA A 224 0.32 -6.50 -23.09
C ALA A 224 0.37 -7.15 -21.71
N LEU A 225 -0.24 -8.34 -21.57
CA LEU A 225 -0.23 -9.14 -20.34
C LEU A 225 1.18 -9.57 -19.95
N ALA A 226 1.98 -10.08 -20.89
CA ALA A 226 3.37 -10.46 -20.66
C ALA A 226 4.21 -9.25 -20.21
N ARG A 227 4.03 -8.09 -20.85
CA ARG A 227 4.73 -6.86 -20.47
C ARG A 227 4.34 -6.36 -19.08
N ALA A 228 3.05 -6.41 -18.73
CA ALA A 228 2.59 -6.03 -17.40
C ALA A 228 3.18 -6.94 -16.33
N ARG A 229 3.18 -8.25 -16.57
CA ARG A 229 3.83 -9.23 -15.68
C ARG A 229 5.31 -8.93 -15.45
N TYR A 230 6.05 -8.69 -16.53
CA TYR A 230 7.48 -8.40 -16.45
C TYR A 230 7.79 -7.11 -15.67
N VAL A 231 6.96 -6.08 -15.84
CA VAL A 231 7.19 -4.77 -15.21
C VAL A 231 6.81 -4.76 -13.73
N VAL A 232 5.74 -5.47 -13.36
CA VAL A 232 5.12 -5.33 -12.03
C VAL A 232 5.45 -6.49 -11.11
N CYS A 233 5.49 -7.73 -11.62
CA CYS A 233 5.64 -8.94 -10.82
C CYS A 233 6.76 -9.84 -11.31
N TYR A 234 7.33 -10.63 -10.41
CA TYR A 234 8.24 -11.70 -10.80
C TYR A 234 7.49 -12.74 -11.65
N PRO A 235 8.09 -13.25 -12.74
CA PRO A 235 7.45 -14.18 -13.67
C PRO A 235 7.40 -15.63 -13.13
N THR A 236 7.07 -15.81 -11.85
CA THR A 236 6.93 -17.14 -11.24
C THR A 236 5.45 -17.49 -11.07
N LYS A 237 5.10 -18.76 -11.26
CA LYS A 237 3.70 -19.24 -11.27
C LYS A 237 2.88 -18.87 -10.02
N ASN A 238 3.52 -18.59 -8.89
CA ASN A 238 2.86 -18.32 -7.60
C ASN A 238 3.26 -16.95 -7.00
N SER A 239 3.89 -16.05 -7.74
CA SER A 239 4.36 -14.79 -7.17
C SER A 239 3.28 -13.73 -7.24
N ILE A 240 2.78 -13.37 -6.08
CA ILE A 240 1.96 -12.17 -5.85
C ILE A 240 2.84 -10.96 -5.49
N HIS A 241 4.16 -11.14 -5.54
CA HIS A 241 5.11 -10.13 -5.09
C HIS A 241 5.61 -9.29 -6.27
N MET A 242 5.64 -7.99 -6.04
CA MET A 242 6.15 -7.03 -7.02
C MET A 242 7.66 -7.16 -7.21
N THR A 243 8.13 -6.80 -8.42
CA THR A 243 9.56 -6.71 -8.71
C THR A 243 10.22 -5.59 -7.90
N SER A 244 11.51 -5.69 -7.70
CA SER A 244 12.31 -4.62 -7.09
C SER A 244 12.17 -3.29 -7.81
N SER A 245 12.11 -3.33 -9.16
CA SER A 245 11.91 -2.14 -9.98
C SER A 245 10.54 -1.48 -9.71
N ALA A 246 9.47 -2.28 -9.63
CA ALA A 246 8.14 -1.78 -9.31
C ALA A 246 8.10 -1.14 -7.90
N LEU A 247 8.68 -1.79 -6.91
CA LEU A 247 8.75 -1.26 -5.54
C LEU A 247 9.57 0.02 -5.45
N CYS A 248 10.68 0.12 -6.19
CA CYS A 248 11.45 1.36 -6.28
C CYS A 248 10.65 2.49 -6.91
N GLN A 249 9.88 2.21 -7.96
CA GLN A 249 9.05 3.21 -8.62
C GLN A 249 7.93 3.71 -7.70
N ILE A 250 7.26 2.81 -6.99
CA ILE A 250 6.25 3.17 -5.97
C ILE A 250 6.89 4.06 -4.90
N GLY A 251 8.04 3.67 -4.38
CA GLY A 251 8.78 4.45 -3.39
C GLY A 251 9.13 5.86 -3.86
N ASN A 252 9.54 6.01 -5.12
CA ASN A 252 9.79 7.31 -5.75
C ASN A 252 8.53 8.17 -5.83
N GLU A 253 7.42 7.62 -6.33
CA GLU A 253 6.16 8.36 -6.50
C GLU A 253 5.62 8.83 -5.16
N VAL A 254 5.56 7.93 -4.16
CA VAL A 254 5.12 8.27 -2.79
C VAL A 254 5.97 9.40 -2.20
N ALA A 255 7.29 9.32 -2.35
CA ALA A 255 8.19 10.34 -1.82
C ALA A 255 7.99 11.70 -2.48
N VAL A 256 7.83 11.72 -3.81
CA VAL A 256 7.60 12.95 -4.58
C VAL A 256 6.26 13.58 -4.21
N ASN A 257 5.19 12.78 -4.16
CA ASN A 257 3.84 13.26 -3.89
C ASN A 257 3.71 13.76 -2.43
N LEU A 258 4.28 13.05 -1.46
CA LEU A 258 4.35 13.53 -0.08
C LEU A 258 5.18 14.81 0.05
N ALA A 259 6.32 14.91 -0.64
CA ALA A 259 7.14 16.12 -0.57
C ALA A 259 6.44 17.36 -1.15
N LYS A 260 5.62 17.20 -2.19
CA LYS A 260 4.83 18.28 -2.81
C LYS A 260 3.62 18.71 -1.98
N SER A 261 3.17 17.88 -1.05
CA SER A 261 1.93 18.10 -0.29
C SER A 261 2.13 18.98 0.94
N PHE A 262 3.30 19.56 1.11
CA PHE A 262 3.71 20.50 2.15
C PHE A 262 4.40 21.73 1.55
#